data_11ca4c0684aaf7afdc9705d945bfdd31
#
_entry.id   11ca4c0684aaf7afdc9705d945bfdd31
#
_cell.length_a   1.000
_cell.length_b   1.000
_cell.length_c   1.000
_cell.angle_alpha   90.00
_cell.angle_beta   90.00
_cell.angle_gamma   90.00
#
_symmetry.space_group_name_H-M   'P 1'
#
loop_
_entity.id
_entity.type
_entity.pdbx_description
1 polymer ?
#
loop_
_entity_poly.entity_id
_entity_poly.type
_entity_poly.pdbx_seq_one_letter_code
_entity_poly.pdbx_strand_id
1 'polypeptide(L)'
;MKRLVAALLCVPALALVAPSVDARPFRWASQGDPQTADPHSQNESLTNLFSAAVHDTLVTRDNNLKLVPGLATSWQQVNPTTWRFTLRQGVKFHDGTPFTADDVIFSWERASHPNSQLRQYAIPVGKPRRIDDHTVEFVQDRPNPVTLEHATTIYVMSKAWATRNRVDRPLDFKSKEETFASRNANGTGAWILVSREPGIRTVLKRNGDWWGIKEGRAPGNVTEATYTQVSADATRTAALLSGQVDFILDPPPQDLRRLEENKAIKVVRGQENRVVFFGFDQSRDELLYSSVKGRNPFKDVRVRTAVYQAIDIEAIRTRIMRNASLPTGGITPSILASNPDAEKRLPHDPARARQLLADAGYPNGFDVTLDCPNNRYINDEEICLAVAAMLARIGIQTKVTTMPRATYFPKLEKFDTSMYMLGWGGAITDAQTVLSPVLRSPDPRTGNGSFNYGRYVNPKLDALIDAAAVEPDVEKRLEIIRRALAEHNAQVHHVPLHRQMIPWAMRSNVTVVHRADNAPAMEWITVD
;
A
#
# COMPACT_ATOMS: atom_id res chain seq x y z
N MET A 1 33.53 -42.28 -74.09
CA MET A 1 32.63 -41.20 -73.64
C MET A 1 31.85 -41.72 -72.46
N LYS A 2 32.29 -41.39 -71.23
CA LYS A 2 31.62 -41.80 -69.98
C LYS A 2 30.82 -40.58 -69.41
N ARG A 3 29.53 -40.70 -69.34
CA ARG A 3 28.66 -39.68 -68.71
C ARG A 3 28.63 -39.90 -67.17
N LEU A 4 29.13 -38.92 -66.44
CA LEU A 4 28.93 -38.86 -65.00
C LEU A 4 27.49 -38.31 -64.71
N VAL A 5 26.71 -39.05 -63.94
CA VAL A 5 25.47 -38.60 -63.41
C VAL A 5 25.73 -38.11 -61.94
N ALA A 6 25.56 -36.82 -61.72
CA ALA A 6 25.67 -36.25 -60.39
C ALA A 6 24.29 -36.38 -59.67
N ALA A 7 24.23 -37.15 -58.58
CA ALA A 7 23.09 -37.28 -57.76
C ALA A 7 23.06 -36.11 -56.75
N LEU A 8 22.05 -35.23 -56.84
CA LEU A 8 21.77 -34.17 -55.84
C LEU A 8 21.07 -34.82 -54.64
N LEU A 9 21.76 -34.87 -53.50
CA LEU A 9 21.16 -35.21 -52.21
C LEU A 9 20.42 -33.98 -51.65
N CYS A 10 19.10 -33.99 -51.75
CA CYS A 10 18.24 -33.07 -50.97
C CYS A 10 18.18 -33.54 -49.50
N VAL A 11 18.86 -32.81 -48.62
CA VAL A 11 18.68 -32.96 -47.16
C VAL A 11 17.45 -32.17 -46.76
N PRO A 12 16.40 -32.77 -46.20
CA PRO A 12 15.28 -32.01 -45.66
C PRO A 12 15.73 -31.22 -44.41
N ALA A 13 15.62 -29.90 -44.46
CA ALA A 13 15.78 -29.05 -43.28
C ALA A 13 14.60 -29.35 -42.32
N LEU A 14 14.89 -30.08 -41.26
CA LEU A 14 13.95 -30.16 -40.12
C LEU A 14 13.86 -28.76 -39.49
N ALA A 15 12.79 -28.04 -39.80
CA ALA A 15 12.41 -26.86 -39.06
C ALA A 15 12.08 -27.30 -37.62
N LEU A 16 12.95 -26.98 -36.66
CA LEU A 16 12.66 -27.04 -35.23
C LEU A 16 11.52 -26.05 -34.97
N VAL A 17 10.31 -26.58 -34.91
CA VAL A 17 9.15 -25.84 -34.35
C VAL A 17 9.46 -25.68 -32.87
N ALA A 18 9.91 -24.51 -32.45
CA ALA A 18 9.96 -24.14 -31.05
C ALA A 18 8.54 -24.31 -30.51
N PRO A 19 8.35 -24.96 -29.34
CA PRO A 19 7.03 -25.06 -28.75
C PRO A 19 6.49 -23.65 -28.56
N SER A 20 5.34 -23.35 -29.16
CA SER A 20 4.59 -22.14 -28.89
C SER A 20 4.25 -22.20 -27.39
N VAL A 21 4.81 -21.31 -26.59
CA VAL A 21 4.35 -21.11 -25.23
C VAL A 21 2.88 -20.71 -25.37
N ASP A 22 1.97 -21.62 -25.01
CA ASP A 22 0.54 -21.32 -25.00
C ASP A 22 0.33 -20.05 -24.20
N ALA A 23 -0.24 -19.02 -24.83
CA ALA A 23 -0.53 -17.77 -24.17
C ALA A 23 -1.51 -18.03 -23.03
N ARG A 24 -1.11 -17.74 -21.82
CA ARG A 24 -1.95 -17.90 -20.61
C ARG A 24 -2.36 -16.52 -20.13
N PRO A 25 -3.48 -15.97 -20.65
CA PRO A 25 -4.01 -14.71 -20.17
C PRO A 25 -4.54 -14.87 -18.75
N PHE A 26 -4.33 -13.85 -17.92
CA PHE A 26 -4.86 -13.75 -16.57
C PHE A 26 -5.67 -12.46 -16.45
N ARG A 27 -6.98 -12.58 -16.26
CA ARG A 27 -7.92 -11.46 -16.15
C ARG A 27 -8.34 -11.31 -14.70
N TRP A 28 -8.15 -10.14 -14.14
CA TRP A 28 -8.49 -9.92 -12.76
C TRP A 28 -9.11 -8.56 -12.50
N ALA A 29 -9.84 -8.44 -11.39
CA ALA A 29 -10.57 -7.25 -11.02
C ALA A 29 -10.42 -6.92 -9.54
N SER A 30 -10.58 -5.64 -9.23
CA SER A 30 -10.73 -5.09 -7.89
C SER A 30 -11.74 -3.94 -7.93
N GLN A 31 -12.18 -3.50 -6.77
CA GLN A 31 -13.13 -2.38 -6.65
C GLN A 31 -12.52 -1.03 -7.06
N GLY A 32 -11.24 -0.82 -6.85
CA GLY A 32 -10.55 0.45 -7.15
C GLY A 32 -9.69 0.38 -8.41
N ASP A 33 -9.04 1.51 -8.77
CA ASP A 33 -8.05 1.61 -9.85
C ASP A 33 -6.71 2.07 -9.31
N PRO A 34 -5.55 1.64 -9.88
CA PRO A 34 -4.27 2.28 -9.61
C PRO A 34 -4.37 3.79 -9.87
N GLN A 35 -3.82 4.61 -8.98
CA GLN A 35 -4.00 6.06 -9.12
C GLN A 35 -3.17 6.65 -10.27
N THR A 36 -2.01 6.05 -10.57
CA THR A 36 -1.07 6.49 -11.59
C THR A 36 -0.10 5.36 -11.96
N ALA A 37 0.61 5.48 -13.07
CA ALA A 37 1.78 4.66 -13.39
C ALA A 37 3.11 5.30 -12.94
N ASP A 38 3.10 6.53 -12.41
CA ASP A 38 4.27 7.16 -11.80
C ASP A 38 4.59 6.52 -10.45
N PRO A 39 5.73 5.79 -10.30
CA PRO A 39 5.99 4.97 -9.12
C PRO A 39 6.35 5.76 -7.86
N HIS A 40 6.58 7.08 -7.96
CA HIS A 40 7.02 7.89 -6.81
C HIS A 40 5.98 8.91 -6.33
N SER A 41 4.93 9.16 -7.10
CA SER A 41 3.96 10.21 -6.79
C SER A 41 2.94 9.81 -5.72
N GLN A 42 2.61 8.53 -5.63
CA GLN A 42 1.55 8.00 -4.77
C GLN A 42 2.02 6.81 -3.94
N ASN A 43 1.57 6.72 -2.68
CA ASN A 43 1.78 5.57 -1.81
C ASN A 43 0.43 4.94 -1.43
N GLU A 44 -0.15 4.21 -2.39
CA GLU A 44 -1.41 3.50 -2.23
C GLU A 44 -1.24 2.04 -2.70
N SER A 45 -1.79 1.07 -1.96
CA SER A 45 -1.45 -0.36 -2.12
C SER A 45 -1.67 -0.89 -3.53
N LEU A 46 -2.79 -0.56 -4.20
CA LEU A 46 -3.05 -1.04 -5.56
C LEU A 46 -2.10 -0.38 -6.56
N THR A 47 -1.79 0.90 -6.38
CA THR A 47 -0.79 1.63 -7.16
C THR A 47 0.60 1.02 -6.97
N ASN A 48 0.98 0.73 -5.73
CA ASN A 48 2.26 0.09 -5.40
C ASN A 48 2.36 -1.33 -5.99
N LEU A 49 1.26 -2.10 -6.04
CA LEU A 49 1.23 -3.41 -6.68
C LEU A 49 1.59 -3.32 -8.16
N PHE A 50 1.01 -2.37 -8.90
CA PHE A 50 1.33 -2.15 -10.31
C PHE A 50 2.75 -1.61 -10.48
N SER A 51 3.20 -0.72 -9.59
CA SER A 51 4.58 -0.23 -9.60
C SER A 51 5.58 -1.37 -9.39
N ALA A 52 5.33 -2.27 -8.44
CA ALA A 52 6.17 -3.45 -8.16
C ALA A 52 6.18 -4.47 -9.32
N ALA A 53 5.11 -4.56 -10.10
CA ALA A 53 5.09 -5.42 -11.27
C ALA A 53 6.01 -4.89 -12.39
N VAL A 54 6.05 -3.56 -12.58
CA VAL A 54 6.75 -2.90 -13.68
C VAL A 54 8.19 -2.50 -13.31
N HIS A 55 8.45 -2.18 -12.05
CA HIS A 55 9.74 -1.70 -11.57
C HIS A 55 10.29 -2.63 -10.49
N ASP A 56 11.60 -2.83 -10.48
CA ASP A 56 12.29 -3.46 -9.36
C ASP A 56 12.81 -2.41 -8.35
N THR A 57 13.15 -2.90 -7.16
CA THR A 57 13.79 -2.15 -6.08
C THR A 57 15.19 -2.70 -5.78
N LEU A 58 16.03 -2.00 -5.01
CA LEU A 58 17.36 -2.51 -4.64
C LEU A 58 17.26 -3.77 -3.79
N VAL A 59 16.38 -3.77 -2.80
CA VAL A 59 16.05 -4.91 -1.95
C VAL A 59 14.59 -5.25 -2.21
N THR A 60 14.24 -6.52 -2.34
CA THR A 60 12.86 -6.96 -2.54
C THR A 60 12.43 -7.98 -1.49
N ARG A 61 11.24 -8.58 -1.63
CA ARG A 61 10.69 -9.55 -0.67
C ARG A 61 10.32 -10.84 -1.37
N ASP A 62 10.54 -11.94 -0.66
CA ASP A 62 10.02 -13.25 -1.06
C ASP A 62 8.53 -13.42 -0.69
N ASN A 63 8.00 -14.63 -0.90
CA ASN A 63 6.62 -14.99 -0.57
C ASN A 63 6.25 -14.83 0.91
N ASN A 64 7.25 -14.91 1.80
CA ASN A 64 7.07 -14.80 3.24
C ASN A 64 7.37 -13.37 3.74
N LEU A 65 7.48 -12.41 2.82
CA LEU A 65 7.85 -11.01 3.07
C LEU A 65 9.26 -10.83 3.65
N LYS A 66 10.15 -11.85 3.56
CA LYS A 66 11.54 -11.75 3.96
C LYS A 66 12.33 -10.94 2.95
N LEU A 67 13.25 -10.10 3.43
CA LEU A 67 14.15 -9.31 2.59
C LEU A 67 15.11 -10.21 1.80
N VAL A 68 15.15 -10.00 0.50
CA VAL A 68 16.02 -10.71 -0.45
C VAL A 68 16.63 -9.74 -1.46
N PRO A 69 17.76 -10.09 -2.11
CA PRO A 69 18.36 -9.28 -3.16
C PRO A 69 17.37 -8.95 -4.29
N GLY A 70 17.30 -7.68 -4.70
CA GLY A 70 16.60 -7.19 -5.88
C GLY A 70 17.60 -6.76 -6.96
N LEU A 71 17.59 -5.47 -7.32
CA LEU A 71 18.62 -4.88 -8.19
C LEU A 71 19.98 -4.77 -7.51
N ALA A 72 20.04 -4.77 -6.19
CA ALA A 72 21.28 -5.01 -5.46
C ALA A 72 21.45 -6.52 -5.23
N THR A 73 22.62 -7.06 -5.60
CA THR A 73 22.99 -8.47 -5.36
C THR A 73 23.51 -8.68 -3.94
N SER A 74 24.06 -7.63 -3.32
CA SER A 74 24.54 -7.62 -1.95
C SER A 74 24.57 -6.19 -1.39
N TRP A 75 24.67 -6.10 -0.06
CA TRP A 75 24.82 -4.83 0.64
C TRP A 75 25.68 -5.00 1.88
N GLN A 76 26.30 -3.90 2.30
CA GLN A 76 27.15 -3.84 3.48
C GLN A 76 26.97 -2.50 4.19
N GLN A 77 26.83 -2.53 5.50
CA GLN A 77 26.97 -1.33 6.33
C GLN A 77 28.46 -1.05 6.53
N VAL A 78 28.97 -0.03 5.84
CA VAL A 78 30.41 0.35 5.85
C VAL A 78 30.78 0.99 7.19
N ASN A 79 29.85 1.78 7.74
CA ASN A 79 29.90 2.38 9.07
C ASN A 79 28.45 2.67 9.53
N PRO A 80 28.20 3.14 10.77
CA PRO A 80 26.84 3.33 11.29
C PRO A 80 25.91 4.19 10.43
N THR A 81 26.45 5.05 9.57
CA THR A 81 25.69 5.98 8.71
C THR A 81 25.94 5.79 7.22
N THR A 82 26.62 4.72 6.80
CA THR A 82 26.89 4.50 5.37
C THR A 82 26.60 3.05 4.99
N TRP A 83 25.71 2.88 4.01
CA TRP A 83 25.40 1.61 3.38
C TRP A 83 25.92 1.59 1.96
N ARG A 84 26.59 0.48 1.57
CA ARG A 84 27.04 0.21 0.20
C ARG A 84 26.22 -0.91 -0.40
N PHE A 85 25.75 -0.71 -1.64
CA PHE A 85 25.02 -1.69 -2.43
C PHE A 85 25.81 -2.02 -3.69
N THR A 86 26.00 -3.32 -3.94
CA THR A 86 26.55 -3.83 -5.21
C THR A 86 25.38 -4.13 -6.13
N LEU A 87 25.34 -3.49 -7.29
CA LEU A 87 24.24 -3.56 -8.23
C LEU A 87 24.40 -4.75 -9.20
N ARG A 88 23.26 -5.30 -9.61
CA ARG A 88 23.16 -6.37 -10.58
C ARG A 88 23.62 -5.90 -11.94
N GLN A 89 24.50 -6.67 -12.59
CA GLN A 89 25.02 -6.37 -13.93
C GLN A 89 24.12 -6.99 -15.02
N GLY A 90 24.10 -6.38 -16.20
CA GLY A 90 23.39 -6.88 -17.38
C GLY A 90 21.86 -6.72 -17.32
N VAL A 91 21.31 -6.04 -16.32
CA VAL A 91 19.90 -5.68 -16.27
C VAL A 91 19.59 -4.60 -17.29
N LYS A 92 18.44 -4.72 -17.94
CA LYS A 92 17.93 -3.72 -18.89
C LYS A 92 16.55 -3.24 -18.47
N PHE A 93 16.27 -1.99 -18.75
CA PHE A 93 14.92 -1.46 -18.75
C PHE A 93 14.08 -2.05 -19.88
N HIS A 94 12.77 -1.92 -19.82
CA HIS A 94 11.84 -2.46 -20.82
C HIS A 94 12.07 -1.91 -22.24
N ASP A 95 12.66 -0.71 -22.37
CA ASP A 95 13.07 -0.13 -23.67
C ASP A 95 14.45 -0.59 -24.15
N GLY A 96 15.10 -1.51 -23.42
CA GLY A 96 16.39 -2.08 -23.76
C GLY A 96 17.60 -1.30 -23.25
N THR A 97 17.41 -0.11 -22.66
CA THR A 97 18.52 0.68 -22.08
C THR A 97 19.12 -0.01 -20.85
N PRO A 98 20.44 0.09 -20.61
CA PRO A 98 21.09 -0.57 -19.49
C PRO A 98 20.74 0.13 -18.17
N PHE A 99 20.64 -0.65 -17.09
CA PHE A 99 20.52 -0.19 -15.71
C PHE A 99 21.90 0.06 -15.09
N THR A 100 22.07 1.19 -14.42
CA THR A 100 23.32 1.60 -13.75
C THR A 100 23.06 2.33 -12.42
N ALA A 101 24.13 2.67 -11.71
CA ALA A 101 24.09 3.47 -10.49
C ALA A 101 23.46 4.86 -10.69
N ASP A 102 23.54 5.44 -11.89
CA ASP A 102 22.92 6.75 -12.19
C ASP A 102 21.39 6.68 -12.12
N ASP A 103 20.78 5.54 -12.50
CA ASP A 103 19.34 5.33 -12.39
C ASP A 103 18.89 5.18 -10.92
N VAL A 104 19.71 4.56 -10.08
CA VAL A 104 19.48 4.47 -8.64
C VAL A 104 19.52 5.86 -8.02
N ILE A 105 20.56 6.64 -8.30
CA ILE A 105 20.72 8.02 -7.78
C ILE A 105 19.52 8.86 -8.19
N PHE A 106 19.20 8.88 -9.48
CA PHE A 106 18.03 9.59 -10.01
C PHE A 106 16.73 9.20 -9.30
N SER A 107 16.50 7.90 -9.12
CA SER A 107 15.26 7.39 -8.51
C SER A 107 15.13 7.82 -7.05
N TRP A 108 16.23 7.79 -6.29
CA TRP A 108 16.26 8.25 -4.90
C TRP A 108 16.04 9.76 -4.76
N GLU A 109 16.69 10.55 -5.60
CA GLU A 109 16.49 12.02 -5.65
C GLU A 109 15.05 12.34 -6.01
N ARG A 110 14.49 11.65 -7.01
CA ARG A 110 13.10 11.80 -7.43
C ARG A 110 12.12 11.39 -6.33
N ALA A 111 12.35 10.26 -5.65
CA ALA A 111 11.52 9.81 -4.53
C ALA A 111 11.62 10.73 -3.30
N SER A 112 12.70 11.50 -3.17
CA SER A 112 12.89 12.51 -2.11
C SER A 112 12.26 13.86 -2.44
N HIS A 113 11.74 14.06 -3.66
CA HIS A 113 11.13 15.31 -4.10
C HIS A 113 9.86 15.66 -3.28
N PRO A 114 9.55 16.96 -3.05
CA PRO A 114 8.35 17.39 -2.30
C PRO A 114 7.01 16.79 -2.78
N ASN A 115 6.87 16.52 -4.07
CA ASN A 115 5.66 15.90 -4.64
C ASN A 115 5.58 14.39 -4.41
N SER A 116 6.66 13.75 -3.94
CA SER A 116 6.66 12.30 -3.71
C SER A 116 6.02 11.92 -2.38
N GLN A 117 5.10 10.97 -2.40
CA GLN A 117 4.57 10.36 -1.17
C GLN A 117 5.50 9.28 -0.59
N LEU A 118 6.64 8.99 -1.25
CA LEU A 118 7.64 8.04 -0.76
C LEU A 118 8.79 8.72 0.00
N ARG A 119 8.75 10.04 0.20
CA ARG A 119 9.80 10.84 0.88
C ARG A 119 10.17 10.30 2.25
N GLN A 120 9.18 9.89 3.05
CA GLN A 120 9.38 9.33 4.39
C GLN A 120 10.19 8.04 4.40
N TYR A 121 10.32 7.37 3.26
CA TYR A 121 11.16 6.18 3.09
C TYR A 121 12.50 6.53 2.42
N ALA A 122 12.49 7.41 1.42
CA ALA A 122 13.69 7.76 0.66
C ALA A 122 14.69 8.60 1.47
N ILE A 123 14.22 9.64 2.14
CA ILE A 123 15.08 10.58 2.90
C ILE A 123 15.89 9.87 4.00
N PRO A 124 15.31 8.98 4.85
CA PRO A 124 16.07 8.31 5.90
C PRO A 124 17.12 7.31 5.42
N VAL A 125 17.04 6.85 4.16
CA VAL A 125 18.08 6.00 3.56
C VAL A 125 19.35 6.80 3.27
N GLY A 126 19.25 8.12 3.16
CA GLY A 126 20.36 9.03 2.98
C GLY A 126 20.60 9.46 1.53
N LYS A 127 21.69 10.20 1.33
CA LYS A 127 22.08 10.72 0.01
C LYS A 127 22.84 9.67 -0.77
N PRO A 128 22.39 9.31 -1.99
CA PRO A 128 23.09 8.36 -2.83
C PRO A 128 24.38 8.97 -3.40
N ARG A 129 25.43 8.15 -3.48
CA ARG A 129 26.72 8.50 -4.06
C ARG A 129 27.17 7.37 -4.99
N ARG A 130 27.48 7.71 -6.23
CA ARG A 130 28.07 6.76 -7.19
C ARG A 130 29.52 6.47 -6.82
N ILE A 131 29.88 5.21 -6.73
CA ILE A 131 31.27 4.77 -6.62
C ILE A 131 31.78 4.35 -8.01
N ASP A 132 30.98 3.52 -8.70
CA ASP A 132 31.16 3.12 -10.09
C ASP A 132 29.79 2.80 -10.74
N ASP A 133 29.76 2.21 -11.94
CA ASP A 133 28.50 1.90 -12.66
C ASP A 133 27.63 0.89 -11.93
N HIS A 134 28.21 0.06 -11.06
CA HIS A 134 27.53 -1.03 -10.37
C HIS A 134 27.70 -1.00 -8.85
N THR A 135 28.11 0.15 -8.30
CA THR A 135 28.27 0.34 -6.86
C THR A 135 27.72 1.70 -6.45
N VAL A 136 26.79 1.72 -5.52
CA VAL A 136 26.24 2.94 -4.94
C VAL A 136 26.36 2.91 -3.41
N GLU A 137 26.68 4.04 -2.81
CA GLU A 137 26.61 4.26 -1.39
C GLU A 137 25.52 5.24 -1.02
N PHE A 138 24.88 5.00 0.13
CA PHE A 138 23.95 5.93 0.75
C PHE A 138 24.56 6.44 2.04
N VAL A 139 24.74 7.75 2.13
CA VAL A 139 25.28 8.44 3.31
C VAL A 139 24.12 9.07 4.08
N GLN A 140 23.92 8.61 5.30
CA GLN A 140 22.83 9.00 6.20
C GLN A 140 23.31 10.09 7.16
N ASP A 141 22.43 11.01 7.53
CA ASP A 141 22.73 12.04 8.55
C ASP A 141 22.80 11.43 9.96
N ARG A 142 22.13 10.28 10.17
CA ARG A 142 22.08 9.52 11.43
C ARG A 142 21.83 8.03 11.13
N PRO A 143 22.20 7.10 12.03
CA PRO A 143 21.91 5.68 11.84
C PRO A 143 20.42 5.43 11.58
N ASN A 144 20.14 4.50 10.66
CA ASN A 144 18.78 4.07 10.36
C ASN A 144 18.70 2.53 10.41
N PRO A 145 18.12 1.94 11.45
CA PRO A 145 18.05 0.48 11.60
C PRO A 145 17.16 -0.21 10.57
N VAL A 146 16.31 0.54 9.85
CA VAL A 146 15.37 0.02 8.86
C VAL A 146 15.73 0.42 7.42
N THR A 147 16.99 0.73 7.15
CA THR A 147 17.48 1.12 5.81
C THR A 147 17.10 0.12 4.72
N LEU A 148 17.30 -1.18 4.95
CA LEU A 148 16.98 -2.22 3.99
C LEU A 148 15.48 -2.37 3.77
N GLU A 149 14.68 -2.17 4.81
CA GLU A 149 13.22 -2.12 4.74
C GLU A 149 12.76 -0.95 3.85
N HIS A 150 13.32 0.24 4.04
CA HIS A 150 13.03 1.40 3.21
C HIS A 150 13.46 1.18 1.76
N ALA A 151 14.57 0.49 1.52
CA ALA A 151 15.05 0.19 0.18
C ALA A 151 14.12 -0.73 -0.63
N THR A 152 13.14 -1.39 0.01
CA THR A 152 12.10 -2.17 -0.69
C THR A 152 10.98 -1.31 -1.27
N THR A 153 10.93 -0.01 -0.97
CA THR A 153 9.81 0.86 -1.35
C THR A 153 10.15 1.82 -2.48
N ILE A 154 11.44 1.99 -2.80
CA ILE A 154 11.88 2.94 -3.83
C ILE A 154 12.10 2.18 -5.13
N TYR A 155 11.17 2.36 -6.05
CA TYR A 155 11.17 1.77 -7.38
C TYR A 155 12.20 2.46 -8.28
N VAL A 156 13.04 1.68 -8.98
CA VAL A 156 14.05 2.25 -9.86
C VAL A 156 13.46 2.57 -11.23
N MET A 157 13.62 3.83 -11.65
CA MET A 157 13.22 4.36 -12.95
C MET A 157 14.44 4.62 -13.83
N SER A 158 14.29 4.47 -15.15
CA SER A 158 15.30 4.91 -16.11
C SER A 158 15.40 6.44 -16.12
N LYS A 159 16.57 6.97 -15.76
CA LYS A 159 16.89 8.40 -15.86
C LYS A 159 16.71 8.91 -17.29
N ALA A 160 17.26 8.18 -18.27
CA ALA A 160 17.20 8.55 -19.68
C ALA A 160 15.75 8.61 -20.20
N TRP A 161 14.91 7.63 -19.81
CA TRP A 161 13.47 7.64 -20.16
C TRP A 161 12.73 8.81 -19.50
N ALA A 162 13.00 9.07 -18.23
CA ALA A 162 12.35 10.15 -17.49
C ALA A 162 12.67 11.52 -18.09
N THR A 163 13.95 11.78 -18.40
CA THR A 163 14.38 13.03 -19.02
C THR A 163 13.80 13.19 -20.43
N ARG A 164 13.85 12.15 -21.27
CA ARG A 164 13.27 12.19 -22.62
C ARG A 164 11.77 12.53 -22.60
N ASN A 165 11.04 12.04 -21.61
CA ASN A 165 9.60 12.26 -21.48
C ASN A 165 9.22 13.42 -20.56
N ARG A 166 10.20 14.19 -20.07
CA ARG A 166 10.00 15.36 -19.19
C ARG A 166 9.24 15.01 -17.89
N VAL A 167 9.62 13.90 -17.28
CA VAL A 167 9.04 13.41 -16.02
C VAL A 167 10.13 13.22 -14.95
N ASP A 168 11.10 14.14 -14.92
CA ASP A 168 12.24 14.10 -14.00
C ASP A 168 11.81 14.26 -12.53
N ARG A 169 10.65 14.86 -12.26
CA ARG A 169 10.02 14.93 -10.95
C ARG A 169 8.74 14.08 -10.88
N PRO A 170 8.31 13.63 -9.69
CA PRO A 170 6.99 13.04 -9.53
C PRO A 170 5.89 14.05 -9.87
N LEU A 171 4.78 13.56 -10.43
CA LEU A 171 3.60 14.39 -10.65
C LEU A 171 3.06 14.93 -9.32
N ASP A 172 2.43 16.09 -9.35
CA ASP A 172 1.73 16.64 -8.20
C ASP A 172 0.31 16.04 -8.12
N PHE A 173 0.19 14.98 -7.33
CA PHE A 173 -1.08 14.29 -7.15
C PHE A 173 -2.16 15.18 -6.49
N LYS A 174 -1.76 16.12 -5.62
CA LYS A 174 -2.69 17.03 -4.93
C LYS A 174 -3.40 17.98 -5.89
N SER A 175 -2.69 18.42 -6.91
CA SER A 175 -3.24 19.26 -7.98
C SER A 175 -3.91 18.48 -9.09
N LYS A 176 -3.94 17.13 -8.99
CA LYS A 176 -4.41 16.21 -10.04
C LYS A 176 -3.65 16.41 -11.36
N GLU A 177 -2.35 16.65 -11.26
CA GLU A 177 -1.49 16.79 -12.43
C GLU A 177 -1.48 15.51 -13.27
N GLU A 178 -1.54 15.65 -14.60
CA GLU A 178 -1.33 14.57 -15.55
C GLU A 178 -0.01 14.79 -16.27
N THR A 179 0.83 13.75 -16.31
CA THR A 179 2.12 13.73 -17.00
C THR A 179 2.21 12.50 -17.90
N PHE A 180 3.28 12.38 -18.69
CA PHE A 180 3.51 11.16 -19.47
C PHE A 180 3.60 9.92 -18.59
N ALA A 181 4.18 10.02 -17.39
CA ALA A 181 4.29 8.93 -16.42
C ALA A 181 2.95 8.55 -15.75
N SER A 182 1.88 9.34 -15.91
CA SER A 182 0.56 8.97 -15.38
C SER A 182 0.02 7.68 -16.01
N ARG A 183 0.37 7.42 -17.28
CA ARG A 183 -0.16 6.30 -18.08
C ARG A 183 0.91 5.43 -18.71
N ASN A 184 2.19 5.79 -18.61
CA ASN A 184 3.31 5.10 -19.22
C ASN A 184 4.39 4.83 -18.17
N ALA A 185 5.11 3.72 -18.33
CA ALA A 185 6.19 3.33 -17.45
C ALA A 185 7.31 2.61 -18.21
N ASN A 186 8.53 2.74 -17.72
CA ASN A 186 9.71 2.03 -18.21
C ASN A 186 10.54 1.57 -17.02
N GLY A 187 10.32 0.36 -16.56
CA GLY A 187 11.01 -0.25 -15.43
C GLY A 187 11.90 -1.40 -15.86
N THR A 188 12.40 -2.12 -14.87
CA THR A 188 13.22 -3.34 -15.04
C THR A 188 12.46 -4.60 -14.65
N GLY A 189 11.21 -4.47 -14.20
CA GLY A 189 10.43 -5.51 -13.54
C GLY A 189 9.96 -6.65 -14.44
N ALA A 190 9.30 -7.62 -13.78
CA ALA A 190 8.80 -8.83 -14.43
C ALA A 190 7.71 -8.59 -15.47
N TRP A 191 7.05 -7.43 -15.42
CA TRP A 191 5.93 -7.09 -16.29
C TRP A 191 6.13 -5.75 -17.00
N ILE A 192 5.77 -5.70 -18.27
CA ILE A 192 5.83 -4.50 -19.13
C ILE A 192 4.42 -3.91 -19.21
N LEU A 193 4.28 -2.63 -18.91
CA LEU A 193 3.02 -1.91 -19.09
C LEU A 193 2.76 -1.71 -20.60
N VAL A 194 1.71 -2.36 -21.11
CA VAL A 194 1.29 -2.27 -22.52
C VAL A 194 0.34 -1.09 -22.72
N SER A 195 -0.68 -0.97 -21.87
CA SER A 195 -1.64 0.13 -21.93
C SER A 195 -2.28 0.37 -20.57
N ARG A 196 -2.65 1.61 -20.32
CA ARG A 196 -3.42 2.03 -19.16
C ARG A 196 -4.50 3.02 -19.56
N GLU A 197 -5.75 2.62 -19.36
CA GLU A 197 -6.95 3.44 -19.47
C GLU A 197 -7.52 3.63 -18.06
N PRO A 198 -7.25 4.78 -17.39
CA PRO A 198 -7.66 5.00 -15.99
C PRO A 198 -9.14 4.77 -15.75
N GLY A 199 -9.47 4.02 -14.70
CA GLY A 199 -10.85 3.65 -14.35
C GLY A 199 -11.48 2.58 -15.25
N ILE A 200 -10.77 2.07 -16.24
CA ILE A 200 -11.27 1.09 -17.21
C ILE A 200 -10.40 -0.16 -17.17
N ARG A 201 -9.16 -0.06 -17.67
CA ARG A 201 -8.32 -1.23 -17.92
C ARG A 201 -6.83 -0.91 -17.86
N THR A 202 -6.05 -1.84 -17.31
CA THR A 202 -4.58 -1.86 -17.41
C THR A 202 -4.12 -3.21 -17.94
N VAL A 203 -3.28 -3.20 -18.97
CA VAL A 203 -2.76 -4.41 -19.62
C VAL A 203 -1.25 -4.48 -19.41
N LEU A 204 -0.80 -5.62 -18.90
CA LEU A 204 0.60 -5.95 -18.68
C LEU A 204 0.95 -7.20 -19.49
N LYS A 205 2.16 -7.25 -20.05
CA LYS A 205 2.72 -8.46 -20.64
C LYS A 205 3.98 -8.90 -19.88
N ARG A 206 4.22 -10.20 -19.84
CA ARG A 206 5.41 -10.76 -19.19
C ARG A 206 6.69 -10.25 -19.88
N ASN A 207 7.66 -9.82 -19.09
CA ASN A 207 9.00 -9.50 -19.55
C ASN A 207 9.81 -10.80 -19.64
N GLY A 208 9.97 -11.33 -20.86
CA GLY A 208 10.75 -12.56 -21.09
C GLY A 208 12.24 -12.42 -20.79
N ASP A 209 12.76 -11.20 -20.74
CA ASP A 209 14.16 -10.90 -20.44
C ASP A 209 14.40 -10.49 -18.98
N TRP A 210 13.38 -10.59 -18.13
CA TRP A 210 13.52 -10.23 -16.72
C TRP A 210 14.60 -11.07 -16.03
N TRP A 211 15.53 -10.40 -15.35
CA TRP A 211 16.66 -11.02 -14.69
C TRP A 211 16.25 -12.14 -13.70
N GLY A 212 15.10 -11.99 -13.03
CA GLY A 212 14.58 -12.94 -12.04
C GLY A 212 14.18 -14.30 -12.62
N ILE A 213 13.96 -14.42 -13.94
CA ILE A 213 13.64 -15.71 -14.58
C ILE A 213 14.80 -16.70 -14.43
N LYS A 214 16.03 -16.22 -14.63
CA LYS A 214 17.24 -17.06 -14.50
C LYS A 214 17.50 -17.52 -13.07
N GLU A 215 16.93 -16.81 -12.09
CA GLU A 215 17.00 -17.16 -10.65
C GLU A 215 15.78 -17.95 -10.17
N GLY A 216 14.89 -18.37 -11.06
CA GLY A 216 13.68 -19.13 -10.71
C GLY A 216 12.62 -18.34 -9.96
N ARG A 217 12.65 -17.00 -10.05
CA ARG A 217 11.73 -16.12 -9.32
C ARG A 217 10.37 -15.92 -10.01
N ALA A 218 10.18 -16.48 -11.18
CA ALA A 218 8.94 -16.38 -11.94
C ALA A 218 8.42 -17.76 -12.34
N PRO A 219 8.03 -18.62 -11.38
CA PRO A 219 7.57 -19.97 -11.65
C PRO A 219 6.18 -20.03 -12.31
N GLY A 220 5.43 -18.94 -12.31
CA GLY A 220 4.12 -18.85 -12.94
C GLY A 220 4.16 -18.96 -14.46
N ASN A 221 3.03 -19.27 -15.08
CA ASN A 221 2.88 -19.45 -16.52
C ASN A 221 2.08 -18.34 -17.23
N VAL A 222 1.64 -17.30 -16.49
CA VAL A 222 0.92 -16.17 -17.07
C VAL A 222 1.81 -15.39 -18.01
N THR A 223 1.30 -15.08 -19.22
CA THR A 223 2.03 -14.31 -20.25
C THR A 223 1.47 -12.90 -20.46
N GLU A 224 0.19 -12.70 -20.16
CA GLU A 224 -0.50 -11.42 -20.20
C GLU A 224 -1.43 -11.30 -19.01
N ALA A 225 -1.45 -10.14 -18.36
CA ALA A 225 -2.35 -9.83 -17.25
C ALA A 225 -3.19 -8.60 -17.60
N THR A 226 -4.51 -8.77 -17.60
CA THR A 226 -5.47 -7.68 -17.81
C THR A 226 -6.20 -7.40 -16.51
N TYR A 227 -6.02 -6.20 -16.00
CA TYR A 227 -6.76 -5.66 -14.87
C TYR A 227 -7.95 -4.83 -15.35
N THR A 228 -9.11 -4.99 -14.69
CA THR A 228 -10.32 -4.19 -14.93
C THR A 228 -10.87 -3.69 -13.60
N GLN A 229 -11.13 -2.40 -13.50
CA GLN A 229 -11.85 -1.86 -12.35
C GLN A 229 -13.32 -2.27 -12.41
N VAL A 230 -13.83 -2.91 -11.35
CA VAL A 230 -15.25 -3.26 -11.20
C VAL A 230 -15.70 -2.87 -9.80
N SER A 231 -16.16 -1.62 -9.65
CA SER A 231 -16.48 -1.03 -8.33
C SER A 231 -17.70 -1.68 -7.68
N ALA A 232 -18.72 -2.05 -8.47
CA ALA A 232 -19.94 -2.67 -7.96
C ALA A 232 -19.69 -4.13 -7.55
N ASP A 233 -19.91 -4.46 -6.29
CA ASP A 233 -19.70 -5.76 -5.68
C ASP A 233 -20.41 -6.90 -6.41
N ALA A 234 -21.71 -6.74 -6.68
CA ALA A 234 -22.50 -7.75 -7.38
C ALA A 234 -21.98 -8.02 -8.80
N THR A 235 -21.56 -6.95 -9.51
CA THR A 235 -20.98 -7.07 -10.87
C THR A 235 -19.63 -7.77 -10.81
N ARG A 236 -18.78 -7.46 -9.83
CA ARG A 236 -17.46 -8.07 -9.67
C ARG A 236 -17.57 -9.56 -9.34
N THR A 237 -18.50 -9.94 -8.44
CA THR A 237 -18.79 -11.34 -8.13
C THR A 237 -19.34 -12.08 -9.36
N ALA A 238 -20.27 -11.47 -10.11
CA ALA A 238 -20.83 -12.05 -11.32
C ALA A 238 -19.78 -12.26 -12.42
N ALA A 239 -18.85 -11.33 -12.59
CA ALA A 239 -17.74 -11.44 -13.55
C ALA A 239 -16.82 -12.64 -13.24
N LEU A 240 -16.55 -12.93 -11.96
CA LEU A 240 -15.81 -14.13 -11.56
C LEU A 240 -16.62 -15.42 -11.84
N LEU A 241 -17.88 -15.45 -11.44
CA LEU A 241 -18.73 -16.62 -11.61
C LEU A 241 -18.96 -16.99 -13.10
N SER A 242 -19.09 -16.00 -13.97
CA SER A 242 -19.24 -16.20 -15.42
C SER A 242 -17.92 -16.53 -16.14
N GLY A 243 -16.77 -16.34 -15.49
CA GLY A 243 -15.45 -16.49 -16.11
C GLY A 243 -15.04 -15.32 -17.00
N GLN A 244 -15.67 -14.16 -16.84
CA GLN A 244 -15.22 -12.92 -17.47
C GLN A 244 -13.88 -12.47 -16.87
N VAL A 245 -13.68 -12.69 -15.55
CA VAL A 245 -12.41 -12.58 -14.87
C VAL A 245 -12.04 -13.90 -14.19
N ASP A 246 -10.74 -14.11 -13.99
CA ASP A 246 -10.17 -15.34 -13.42
C ASP A 246 -9.90 -15.19 -11.91
N PHE A 247 -9.80 -13.93 -11.44
CA PHE A 247 -9.47 -13.60 -10.05
C PHE A 247 -10.10 -12.25 -9.65
N ILE A 248 -10.55 -12.16 -8.40
CA ILE A 248 -10.93 -10.90 -7.77
C ILE A 248 -10.16 -10.72 -6.44
N LEU A 249 -9.56 -9.54 -6.29
CA LEU A 249 -8.68 -9.24 -5.16
C LEU A 249 -9.46 -9.04 -3.85
N ASP A 250 -10.68 -8.52 -3.93
CA ASP A 250 -11.49 -8.06 -2.82
C ASP A 250 -12.95 -8.52 -2.99
N PRO A 251 -13.22 -9.85 -2.94
CA PRO A 251 -14.58 -10.36 -2.97
C PRO A 251 -15.37 -9.83 -1.76
N PRO A 252 -16.62 -9.39 -1.97
CA PRO A 252 -17.43 -8.82 -0.90
C PRO A 252 -17.76 -9.89 0.15
N PRO A 253 -17.68 -9.57 1.45
CA PRO A 253 -17.89 -10.52 2.54
C PRO A 253 -19.24 -11.25 2.49
N GLN A 254 -20.27 -10.57 2.01
CA GLN A 254 -21.63 -11.13 1.87
C GLN A 254 -21.70 -12.26 0.85
N ASP A 255 -20.80 -12.28 -0.15
CA ASP A 255 -20.78 -13.28 -1.23
C ASP A 255 -19.83 -14.46 -0.93
N LEU A 256 -18.99 -14.38 0.11
CA LEU A 256 -17.95 -15.38 0.38
C LEU A 256 -18.52 -16.80 0.52
N ARG A 257 -19.62 -16.97 1.26
CA ARG A 257 -20.26 -18.29 1.40
C ARG A 257 -20.71 -18.85 0.05
N ARG A 258 -21.36 -18.04 -0.79
CA ARG A 258 -21.81 -18.44 -2.13
C ARG A 258 -20.63 -18.81 -3.04
N LEU A 259 -19.51 -18.08 -2.93
CA LEU A 259 -18.30 -18.38 -3.69
C LEU A 259 -17.65 -19.69 -3.23
N GLU A 260 -17.58 -19.95 -1.92
CA GLU A 260 -17.00 -21.16 -1.33
C GLU A 260 -17.83 -22.43 -1.64
N GLU A 261 -19.15 -22.29 -1.74
CA GLU A 261 -20.05 -23.38 -2.13
C GLU A 261 -19.93 -23.75 -3.62
N ASN A 262 -19.35 -22.87 -4.45
CA ASN A 262 -19.21 -23.09 -5.90
C ASN A 262 -17.91 -23.84 -6.22
N LYS A 263 -18.03 -25.10 -6.69
CA LYS A 263 -16.88 -25.98 -7.04
C LYS A 263 -15.94 -25.40 -8.12
N ALA A 264 -16.40 -24.46 -8.93
CA ALA A 264 -15.57 -23.80 -9.95
C ALA A 264 -14.75 -22.63 -9.39
N ILE A 265 -14.91 -22.30 -8.10
CA ILE A 265 -14.26 -21.17 -7.44
C ILE A 265 -13.44 -21.68 -6.25
N LYS A 266 -12.28 -21.07 -6.05
CA LYS A 266 -11.48 -21.18 -4.81
C LYS A 266 -11.51 -19.85 -4.09
N VAL A 267 -11.66 -19.87 -2.77
CA VAL A 267 -11.49 -18.69 -1.89
C VAL A 267 -10.34 -18.98 -0.95
N VAL A 268 -9.35 -18.10 -0.96
CA VAL A 268 -8.22 -18.11 -0.02
C VAL A 268 -8.39 -16.93 0.92
N ARG A 269 -8.19 -17.13 2.21
CA ARG A 269 -8.29 -16.08 3.24
C ARG A 269 -6.99 -15.98 4.00
N GLY A 270 -6.55 -14.76 4.26
CA GLY A 270 -5.39 -14.46 5.08
C GLY A 270 -5.56 -13.14 5.82
N GLN A 271 -4.80 -12.96 6.88
CA GLN A 271 -4.76 -11.68 7.58
C GLN A 271 -3.98 -10.66 6.76
N GLU A 272 -4.55 -9.48 6.53
CA GLU A 272 -3.86 -8.36 5.92
C GLU A 272 -2.97 -7.65 6.95
N ASN A 273 -1.81 -7.19 6.48
CA ASN A 273 -0.94 -6.31 7.22
C ASN A 273 -1.50 -4.86 7.21
N ARG A 274 -2.74 -4.69 7.68
CA ARG A 274 -3.45 -3.40 7.69
C ARG A 274 -4.37 -3.26 8.89
N VAL A 275 -4.38 -2.06 9.47
CA VAL A 275 -5.41 -1.63 10.42
C VAL A 275 -6.26 -0.55 9.78
N VAL A 276 -7.59 -0.70 9.85
CA VAL A 276 -8.56 0.34 9.50
C VAL A 276 -8.91 1.12 10.76
N PHE A 277 -8.96 2.44 10.68
CA PHE A 277 -9.19 3.33 11.81
C PHE A 277 -9.89 4.63 11.39
N PHE A 278 -10.44 5.34 12.36
CA PHE A 278 -10.87 6.73 12.18
C PHE A 278 -9.84 7.69 12.75
N GLY A 279 -9.67 8.83 12.08
CA GLY A 279 -8.90 9.98 12.53
C GLY A 279 -9.77 11.23 12.61
N PHE A 280 -9.25 12.27 13.27
CA PHE A 280 -9.93 13.51 13.57
C PHE A 280 -9.07 14.71 13.24
N ASP A 281 -9.64 15.80 12.76
CA ASP A 281 -8.94 17.09 12.74
C ASP A 281 -8.77 17.60 14.18
N GLN A 282 -7.54 17.64 14.66
CA GLN A 282 -7.18 18.06 16.01
C GLN A 282 -6.40 19.37 16.02
N SER A 283 -6.27 20.04 14.87
CA SER A 283 -5.39 21.21 14.72
C SER A 283 -6.16 22.54 14.65
N ARG A 284 -7.27 22.59 13.90
CA ARG A 284 -8.04 23.82 13.70
C ARG A 284 -8.64 24.31 15.01
N ASP A 285 -8.76 25.62 15.15
CA ASP A 285 -9.45 26.21 16.30
C ASP A 285 -10.97 26.06 16.19
N GLU A 286 -11.53 26.15 14.99
CA GLU A 286 -12.92 25.80 14.68
C GLU A 286 -12.96 24.58 13.76
N LEU A 287 -13.75 23.56 14.13
CA LEU A 287 -13.89 22.34 13.36
C LEU A 287 -14.70 22.60 12.07
N LEU A 288 -14.18 22.15 10.93
CA LEU A 288 -14.93 22.18 9.67
C LEU A 288 -16.18 21.30 9.76
N TYR A 289 -17.19 21.64 8.97
CA TYR A 289 -18.39 20.81 8.80
C TYR A 289 -19.04 20.37 10.13
N SER A 290 -19.00 21.25 11.15
CA SER A 290 -19.59 21.01 12.46
C SER A 290 -20.59 22.11 12.81
N SER A 291 -21.58 21.75 13.65
CA SER A 291 -22.49 22.72 14.26
C SER A 291 -21.81 23.56 15.36
N VAL A 292 -20.68 23.09 15.90
CA VAL A 292 -19.92 23.81 16.93
C VAL A 292 -19.11 24.94 16.28
N LYS A 293 -19.31 26.17 16.76
CA LYS A 293 -18.62 27.36 16.28
C LYS A 293 -17.59 27.87 17.28
N GLY A 294 -16.51 28.45 16.77
CA GLY A 294 -15.44 29.06 17.58
C GLY A 294 -14.56 28.06 18.33
N ARG A 295 -14.77 26.74 18.17
CA ARG A 295 -13.94 25.71 18.82
C ARG A 295 -13.99 24.37 18.08
N ASN A 296 -13.02 23.52 18.39
CA ASN A 296 -12.90 22.18 17.83
C ASN A 296 -13.10 21.14 18.93
N PRO A 297 -14.22 20.40 18.94
CA PRO A 297 -14.47 19.35 19.92
C PRO A 297 -13.40 18.26 19.94
N PHE A 298 -12.80 17.94 18.79
CA PHE A 298 -11.80 16.86 18.69
C PHE A 298 -10.43 17.22 19.25
N LYS A 299 -10.18 18.46 19.70
CA LYS A 299 -8.99 18.79 20.52
C LYS A 299 -9.07 18.17 21.91
N ASP A 300 -10.27 17.90 22.41
CA ASP A 300 -10.47 17.28 23.73
C ASP A 300 -10.44 15.75 23.65
N VAL A 301 -9.53 15.14 24.41
CA VAL A 301 -9.38 13.68 24.45
C VAL A 301 -10.64 12.97 24.96
N ARG A 302 -11.45 13.63 25.82
CA ARG A 302 -12.72 13.08 26.31
C ARG A 302 -13.71 12.88 25.18
N VAL A 303 -13.78 13.82 24.24
CA VAL A 303 -14.64 13.71 23.04
C VAL A 303 -14.18 12.58 22.14
N ARG A 304 -12.87 12.45 21.88
CA ARG A 304 -12.32 11.36 21.08
C ARG A 304 -12.55 10.00 21.75
N THR A 305 -12.41 9.94 23.08
CA THR A 305 -12.70 8.73 23.87
C THR A 305 -14.19 8.38 23.80
N ALA A 306 -15.08 9.37 23.84
CA ALA A 306 -16.53 9.15 23.70
C ALA A 306 -16.87 8.54 22.32
N VAL A 307 -16.26 9.05 21.24
CA VAL A 307 -16.40 8.46 19.90
C VAL A 307 -15.91 7.01 19.91
N TYR A 308 -14.77 6.73 20.52
CA TYR A 308 -14.22 5.37 20.60
C TYR A 308 -15.17 4.41 21.30
N GLN A 309 -15.66 4.78 22.50
CA GLN A 309 -16.51 3.93 23.32
C GLN A 309 -17.94 3.80 22.78
N ALA A 310 -18.38 4.69 21.89
CA ALA A 310 -19.67 4.59 21.22
C ALA A 310 -19.69 3.49 20.14
N ILE A 311 -18.53 3.07 19.63
CA ILE A 311 -18.42 2.13 18.52
C ILE A 311 -18.47 0.69 18.99
N ASP A 312 -19.56 -0.02 18.66
CA ASP A 312 -19.72 -1.46 18.85
C ASP A 312 -18.97 -2.21 17.73
N ILE A 313 -17.72 -2.52 18.01
CA ILE A 313 -16.85 -3.20 17.04
C ILE A 313 -17.29 -4.64 16.75
N GLU A 314 -17.93 -5.32 17.72
CA GLU A 314 -18.45 -6.67 17.52
C GLU A 314 -19.66 -6.69 16.58
N ALA A 315 -20.53 -5.66 16.67
CA ALA A 315 -21.58 -5.47 15.68
C ALA A 315 -21.03 -5.23 14.28
N ILE A 316 -19.96 -4.43 14.13
CA ILE A 316 -19.26 -4.25 12.85
C ILE A 316 -18.70 -5.59 12.37
N ARG A 317 -17.96 -6.31 13.20
CA ARG A 317 -17.35 -7.60 12.87
C ARG A 317 -18.37 -8.62 12.36
N THR A 318 -19.47 -8.78 13.08
CA THR A 318 -20.45 -9.85 12.81
C THR A 318 -21.45 -9.49 11.71
N ARG A 319 -22.00 -8.25 11.74
CA ARG A 319 -23.11 -7.86 10.86
C ARG A 319 -22.63 -7.26 9.53
N ILE A 320 -21.55 -6.49 9.55
CA ILE A 320 -21.02 -5.82 8.36
C ILE A 320 -19.91 -6.67 7.72
N MET A 321 -18.88 -7.01 8.51
CA MET A 321 -17.72 -7.73 8.00
C MET A 321 -17.94 -9.25 7.88
N ARG A 322 -19.07 -9.78 8.33
CA ARG A 322 -19.39 -11.22 8.25
C ARG A 322 -18.25 -12.10 8.79
N ASN A 323 -17.63 -11.67 9.89
CA ASN A 323 -16.45 -12.24 10.53
C ASN A 323 -15.14 -12.16 9.69
N ALA A 324 -15.11 -11.39 8.61
CA ALA A 324 -13.91 -11.14 7.80
C ALA A 324 -13.10 -9.95 8.36
N SER A 325 -13.02 -9.82 9.69
CA SER A 325 -12.19 -8.81 10.36
C SER A 325 -11.81 -9.28 11.77
N LEU A 326 -10.68 -8.79 12.26
CA LEU A 326 -10.17 -9.01 13.61
C LEU A 326 -10.14 -7.68 14.36
N PRO A 327 -11.05 -7.42 15.33
CA PRO A 327 -11.03 -6.22 16.14
C PRO A 327 -9.67 -5.98 16.78
N THR A 328 -9.20 -4.73 16.80
CA THR A 328 -7.93 -4.35 17.42
C THR A 328 -8.01 -2.96 18.06
N GLY A 329 -7.30 -2.76 19.17
CA GLY A 329 -7.00 -1.44 19.75
C GLY A 329 -5.66 -0.87 19.28
N GLY A 330 -4.82 -1.70 18.61
CA GLY A 330 -3.54 -1.29 18.08
C GLY A 330 -3.66 -0.64 16.70
N ILE A 331 -2.80 0.33 16.42
CA ILE A 331 -2.73 0.99 15.11
C ILE A 331 -1.62 0.41 14.22
N THR A 332 -0.70 -0.36 14.79
CA THR A 332 0.34 -1.06 14.04
C THR A 332 -0.17 -2.40 13.52
N PRO A 333 0.29 -2.83 12.33
CA PRO A 333 0.08 -4.20 11.87
C PRO A 333 0.65 -5.22 12.87
N SER A 334 -0.05 -6.35 13.06
CA SER A 334 0.27 -7.34 14.12
C SER A 334 1.62 -8.01 14.00
N ILE A 335 2.16 -8.12 12.78
CA ILE A 335 3.47 -8.73 12.55
C ILE A 335 4.65 -7.82 12.99
N LEU A 336 4.38 -6.56 13.34
CA LEU A 336 5.42 -5.56 13.52
C LEU A 336 5.70 -5.15 14.96
N ALA A 337 4.80 -5.42 15.87
CA ALA A 337 5.02 -5.21 17.31
C ALA A 337 3.92 -5.93 18.08
N SER A 338 4.16 -7.14 18.51
CA SER A 338 3.28 -7.79 19.47
C SER A 338 3.37 -7.05 20.81
N ASN A 339 2.48 -6.09 21.00
CA ASN A 339 2.20 -5.55 22.32
C ASN A 339 0.75 -5.91 22.68
N PRO A 340 0.51 -6.98 23.44
CA PRO A 340 -0.83 -7.41 23.82
C PRO A 340 -1.67 -6.30 24.48
N ASP A 341 -1.04 -5.38 25.21
CA ASP A 341 -1.74 -4.27 25.84
C ASP A 341 -2.16 -3.19 24.83
N ALA A 342 -1.36 -2.92 23.82
CA ALA A 342 -1.73 -2.01 22.74
C ALA A 342 -2.86 -2.56 21.85
N GLU A 343 -3.05 -3.89 21.84
CA GLU A 343 -4.14 -4.54 21.10
C GLU A 343 -5.50 -4.43 21.82
N LYS A 344 -5.52 -4.14 23.12
CA LYS A 344 -6.75 -4.01 23.89
C LYS A 344 -7.52 -2.78 23.46
N ARG A 345 -8.78 -2.98 23.06
CA ARG A 345 -9.70 -1.89 22.77
C ARG A 345 -10.27 -1.33 24.07
N LEU A 346 -10.60 -0.03 24.05
CA LEU A 346 -11.51 0.51 25.06
C LEU A 346 -12.87 -0.20 24.92
N PRO A 347 -13.56 -0.49 26.04
CA PRO A 347 -14.86 -1.17 26.01
C PRO A 347 -15.90 -0.32 25.29
N HIS A 348 -16.83 -0.99 24.60
CA HIS A 348 -18.05 -0.35 24.10
C HIS A 348 -18.92 0.04 25.29
N ASP A 349 -19.06 1.35 25.55
CA ASP A 349 -19.82 1.91 26.65
C ASP A 349 -20.48 3.25 26.25
N PRO A 350 -21.65 3.21 25.60
CA PRO A 350 -22.36 4.42 25.19
C PRO A 350 -22.83 5.30 26.36
N ALA A 351 -23.01 4.74 27.59
CA ALA A 351 -23.36 5.51 28.75
C ALA A 351 -22.17 6.36 29.20
N ARG A 352 -21.00 5.75 29.32
CA ARG A 352 -19.75 6.47 29.60
C ARG A 352 -19.42 7.49 28.52
N ALA A 353 -19.65 7.16 27.25
CA ALA A 353 -19.44 8.07 26.13
C ALA A 353 -20.29 9.36 26.27
N ARG A 354 -21.59 9.24 26.62
CA ARG A 354 -22.43 10.43 26.87
C ARG A 354 -21.92 11.26 28.05
N GLN A 355 -21.47 10.61 29.14
CA GLN A 355 -20.90 11.32 30.26
C GLN A 355 -19.66 12.11 29.89
N LEU A 356 -18.75 11.50 29.12
CA LEU A 356 -17.54 12.17 28.63
C LEU A 356 -17.84 13.37 27.73
N LEU A 357 -18.87 13.29 26.87
CA LEU A 357 -19.34 14.44 26.10
C LEU A 357 -19.87 15.55 26.97
N ALA A 358 -20.67 15.22 27.98
CA ALA A 358 -21.21 16.20 28.96
C ALA A 358 -20.06 16.87 29.74
N ASP A 359 -19.10 16.10 30.25
CA ASP A 359 -17.90 16.59 30.95
C ASP A 359 -17.03 17.48 30.07
N ALA A 360 -17.03 17.26 28.75
CA ALA A 360 -16.32 18.08 27.76
C ALA A 360 -17.11 19.33 27.33
N GLY A 361 -18.33 19.53 27.85
CA GLY A 361 -19.18 20.69 27.55
C GLY A 361 -20.12 20.50 26.34
N TYR A 362 -20.40 19.23 25.96
CA TYR A 362 -21.32 18.85 24.90
C TYR A 362 -22.43 17.89 25.37
N PRO A 363 -23.24 18.26 26.39
CA PRO A 363 -24.24 17.36 26.97
C PRO A 363 -25.32 16.92 25.95
N ASN A 364 -25.58 17.74 24.93
CA ASN A 364 -26.54 17.45 23.85
C ASN A 364 -25.87 16.94 22.57
N GLY A 365 -24.54 16.69 22.60
CA GLY A 365 -23.77 16.34 21.43
C GLY A 365 -23.57 17.50 20.45
N PHE A 366 -23.33 17.17 19.19
CA PHE A 366 -23.11 18.14 18.09
C PHE A 366 -23.19 17.45 16.73
N ASP A 367 -23.30 18.25 15.65
CA ASP A 367 -23.27 17.73 14.28
C ASP A 367 -21.83 17.78 13.72
N VAL A 368 -21.47 16.75 12.94
CA VAL A 368 -20.17 16.66 12.28
C VAL A 368 -20.23 15.84 10.99
N THR A 369 -19.30 16.08 10.08
CA THR A 369 -19.15 15.25 8.88
C THR A 369 -18.07 14.18 9.07
N LEU A 370 -18.39 12.94 8.62
CA LEU A 370 -17.45 11.83 8.48
C LEU A 370 -17.21 11.58 7.00
N ASP A 371 -15.97 11.78 6.55
CA ASP A 371 -15.56 11.48 5.19
C ASP A 371 -15.05 10.03 5.10
N CYS A 372 -15.53 9.29 4.10
CA CYS A 372 -15.21 7.88 3.88
C CYS A 372 -14.96 7.58 2.41
N PRO A 373 -14.02 6.66 2.10
CA PRO A 373 -13.99 6.09 0.77
C PRO A 373 -15.16 5.11 0.58
N ASN A 374 -15.45 4.74 -0.67
CA ASN A 374 -16.45 3.70 -1.00
C ASN A 374 -15.93 2.65 -2.01
N ASN A 375 -14.61 2.61 -2.20
CA ASN A 375 -13.95 1.62 -3.05
C ASN A 375 -12.47 1.41 -2.65
N ARG A 376 -12.18 1.49 -1.35
CA ARG A 376 -10.81 1.36 -0.83
C ARG A 376 -10.64 0.21 0.16
N TYR A 377 -11.53 0.08 1.11
CA TYR A 377 -11.52 -0.97 2.13
C TYR A 377 -12.75 -1.86 1.97
N ILE A 378 -12.71 -3.04 2.56
CA ILE A 378 -13.85 -3.95 2.53
C ILE A 378 -15.00 -3.30 3.32
N ASN A 379 -16.14 -3.09 2.69
CA ASN A 379 -17.37 -2.50 3.27
C ASN A 379 -17.13 -1.13 3.95
N ASP A 380 -16.26 -0.30 3.37
CA ASP A 380 -15.89 1.00 3.95
C ASP A 380 -17.11 1.93 4.15
N GLU A 381 -17.98 2.05 3.17
CA GLU A 381 -19.20 2.85 3.27
C GLU A 381 -20.15 2.32 4.34
N GLU A 382 -20.40 1.03 4.36
CA GLU A 382 -21.31 0.39 5.33
C GLU A 382 -20.80 0.52 6.78
N ILE A 383 -19.48 0.45 6.97
CA ILE A 383 -18.85 0.69 8.29
C ILE A 383 -19.11 2.13 8.71
N CYS A 384 -18.91 3.11 7.83
CA CYS A 384 -19.12 4.52 8.16
C CYS A 384 -20.59 4.84 8.48
N LEU A 385 -21.54 4.28 7.72
CA LEU A 385 -22.97 4.43 7.97
C LEU A 385 -23.36 3.83 9.33
N ALA A 386 -22.83 2.63 9.65
CA ALA A 386 -23.10 2.01 10.95
C ALA A 386 -22.51 2.82 12.10
N VAL A 387 -21.30 3.35 11.96
CA VAL A 387 -20.67 4.20 12.99
C VAL A 387 -21.45 5.50 13.18
N ALA A 388 -21.93 6.14 12.11
CA ALA A 388 -22.79 7.30 12.23
C ALA A 388 -24.07 7.01 13.05
N ALA A 389 -24.70 5.86 12.81
CA ALA A 389 -25.85 5.43 13.61
C ALA A 389 -25.51 5.15 15.08
N MET A 390 -24.30 4.65 15.38
CA MET A 390 -23.81 4.45 16.75
C MET A 390 -23.54 5.80 17.45
N LEU A 391 -22.91 6.74 16.75
CA LEU A 391 -22.61 8.09 17.27
C LEU A 391 -23.87 8.90 17.56
N ALA A 392 -24.92 8.76 16.74
CA ALA A 392 -26.21 9.40 16.99
C ALA A 392 -26.82 9.01 18.35
N ARG A 393 -26.57 7.78 18.85
CA ARG A 393 -27.06 7.32 20.17
C ARG A 393 -26.42 8.05 21.35
N ILE A 394 -25.28 8.69 21.14
CA ILE A 394 -24.60 9.51 22.16
C ILE A 394 -24.74 11.01 21.88
N GLY A 395 -25.58 11.42 20.90
CA GLY A 395 -25.87 12.81 20.58
C GLY A 395 -24.98 13.40 19.45
N ILE A 396 -24.00 12.66 18.91
CA ILE A 396 -23.20 13.15 17.78
C ILE A 396 -23.91 12.79 16.47
N GLN A 397 -24.55 13.80 15.83
CA GLN A 397 -25.20 13.63 14.54
C GLN A 397 -24.13 13.66 13.44
N THR A 398 -23.95 12.52 12.77
CA THR A 398 -22.84 12.36 11.82
C THR A 398 -23.36 12.27 10.39
N LYS A 399 -23.06 13.29 9.57
CA LYS A 399 -23.29 13.24 8.13
C LYS A 399 -22.16 12.46 7.48
N VAL A 400 -22.47 11.30 6.93
CA VAL A 400 -21.49 10.50 6.16
C VAL A 400 -21.41 11.05 4.74
N THR A 401 -20.20 11.31 4.26
CA THR A 401 -19.90 11.69 2.88
C THR A 401 -18.98 10.64 2.27
N THR A 402 -19.52 9.84 1.35
CA THR A 402 -18.75 8.78 0.69
C THR A 402 -18.30 9.19 -0.70
N MET A 403 -17.13 8.72 -1.12
CA MET A 403 -16.57 9.04 -2.43
C MET A 403 -15.50 8.02 -2.86
N PRO A 404 -15.27 7.85 -4.18
CA PRO A 404 -14.20 7.01 -4.68
C PRO A 404 -12.81 7.48 -4.21
N ARG A 405 -11.86 6.54 -4.05
CA ARG A 405 -10.48 6.82 -3.60
C ARG A 405 -9.79 7.95 -4.37
N ALA A 406 -10.04 8.06 -5.68
CA ALA A 406 -9.45 9.09 -6.54
C ALA A 406 -9.88 10.52 -6.17
N THR A 407 -11.02 10.69 -5.51
CA THR A 407 -11.50 11.97 -4.96
C THR A 407 -11.17 12.09 -3.48
N TYR A 408 -11.23 10.97 -2.77
CA TYR A 408 -11.06 10.90 -1.33
C TYR A 408 -9.66 11.33 -0.87
N PHE A 409 -8.60 10.73 -1.39
CA PHE A 409 -7.24 11.05 -0.96
C PHE A 409 -6.83 12.49 -1.25
N PRO A 410 -7.08 13.08 -2.44
CA PRO A 410 -6.81 14.49 -2.68
C PRO A 410 -7.55 15.43 -1.72
N LYS A 411 -8.76 15.06 -1.24
CA LYS A 411 -9.49 15.81 -0.22
C LYS A 411 -8.78 15.75 1.13
N LEU A 412 -8.34 14.57 1.58
CA LEU A 412 -7.59 14.39 2.82
C LEU A 412 -6.24 15.13 2.78
N GLU A 413 -5.52 15.08 1.67
CA GLU A 413 -4.23 15.77 1.50
C GLU A 413 -4.35 17.30 1.56
N LYS A 414 -5.53 17.84 1.28
CA LYS A 414 -5.86 19.26 1.49
C LYS A 414 -6.34 19.53 2.92
N PHE A 415 -6.36 18.49 3.77
CA PHE A 415 -6.90 18.56 5.13
C PHE A 415 -8.37 19.04 5.18
N ASP A 416 -9.12 18.83 4.11
CA ASP A 416 -10.52 19.24 3.98
C ASP A 416 -11.44 18.17 4.58
N THR A 417 -11.33 17.95 5.89
CA THR A 417 -12.09 16.92 6.62
C THR A 417 -12.21 17.28 8.10
N SER A 418 -13.21 16.72 8.77
CA SER A 418 -13.40 16.82 10.23
C SER A 418 -13.11 15.50 10.92
N MET A 419 -13.70 14.42 10.43
CA MET A 419 -13.47 13.05 10.82
C MET A 419 -13.35 12.21 9.54
N TYR A 420 -12.42 11.25 9.53
CA TYR A 420 -12.11 10.49 8.31
C TYR A 420 -11.77 9.03 8.62
N MET A 421 -12.04 8.14 7.66
CA MET A 421 -11.58 6.76 7.70
C MET A 421 -10.23 6.65 7.01
N LEU A 422 -9.28 5.93 7.61
CA LEU A 422 -8.03 5.56 6.97
C LEU A 422 -7.68 4.11 7.32
N GLY A 423 -6.97 3.44 6.43
CA GLY A 423 -6.37 2.15 6.71
C GLY A 423 -4.89 2.18 6.37
N TRP A 424 -4.04 1.74 7.29
CA TRP A 424 -2.61 1.71 7.09
C TRP A 424 -2.05 0.30 7.25
N GLY A 425 -1.44 -0.22 6.17
CA GLY A 425 -0.88 -1.56 6.13
C GLY A 425 0.63 -1.60 6.18
N GLY A 426 1.25 -0.49 5.88
CA GLY A 426 2.70 -0.36 5.85
C GLY A 426 3.37 -0.98 4.62
N ALA A 427 4.24 -0.19 4.01
CA ALA A 427 5.09 -0.62 2.91
C ALA A 427 6.29 -1.45 3.39
N ILE A 428 6.60 -1.39 4.68
CA ILE A 428 7.71 -2.11 5.32
C ILE A 428 7.20 -2.97 6.48
N THR A 429 7.95 -4.01 6.84
CA THR A 429 7.63 -4.93 7.94
C THR A 429 8.21 -4.46 9.29
N ASP A 430 8.17 -3.17 9.54
CA ASP A 430 8.62 -2.52 10.78
C ASP A 430 7.61 -1.49 11.27
N ALA A 431 7.53 -1.26 12.58
CA ALA A 431 6.61 -0.29 13.17
C ALA A 431 6.83 1.15 12.68
N GLN A 432 8.03 1.48 12.22
CA GLN A 432 8.36 2.78 11.62
C GLN A 432 7.44 3.11 10.44
N THR A 433 6.89 2.08 9.78
CA THR A 433 5.91 2.24 8.70
C THR A 433 4.64 3.02 9.10
N VAL A 434 4.27 3.01 10.38
CA VAL A 434 3.14 3.77 10.91
C VAL A 434 3.59 4.92 11.79
N LEU A 435 4.65 4.72 12.59
CA LEU A 435 5.15 5.72 13.52
C LEU A 435 5.53 7.03 12.81
N SER A 436 6.34 6.96 11.78
CA SER A 436 6.84 8.14 11.07
C SER A 436 5.77 8.81 10.19
N PRO A 437 5.08 8.13 9.26
CA PRO A 437 4.17 8.79 8.34
C PRO A 437 2.80 9.13 8.94
N VAL A 438 2.30 8.34 9.91
CA VAL A 438 0.92 8.46 10.42
C VAL A 438 0.87 9.08 11.81
N LEU A 439 1.78 8.68 12.71
CA LEU A 439 1.71 9.08 14.13
C LEU A 439 2.58 10.28 14.48
N ARG A 440 3.64 10.55 13.74
CA ARG A 440 4.52 11.71 13.95
C ARG A 440 3.78 13.02 13.63
N SER A 441 4.09 14.08 14.36
CA SER A 441 3.67 15.43 14.00
C SER A 441 4.15 15.80 12.59
N PRO A 442 3.35 16.53 11.78
CA PRO A 442 3.71 16.86 10.41
C PRO A 442 5.00 17.68 10.31
N ASP A 443 5.96 17.21 9.50
CA ASP A 443 7.17 17.94 9.11
C ASP A 443 7.36 17.88 7.58
N PRO A 444 7.01 18.95 6.86
CA PRO A 444 7.10 19.00 5.40
C PRO A 444 8.52 18.83 4.85
N ARG A 445 9.56 19.08 5.65
CA ARG A 445 10.96 18.95 5.20
C ARG A 445 11.40 17.49 5.09
N THR A 446 10.93 16.64 6.01
CA THR A 446 11.34 15.23 6.09
C THR A 446 10.29 14.27 5.53
N GLY A 447 9.04 14.70 5.38
CA GLY A 447 7.91 13.85 5.04
C GLY A 447 7.32 13.10 6.25
N ASN A 448 7.84 13.31 7.45
CA ASN A 448 7.24 12.80 8.67
C ASN A 448 5.82 13.36 8.84
N GLY A 449 4.89 12.54 9.33
CA GLY A 449 3.50 12.94 9.53
C GLY A 449 2.74 13.28 8.24
N SER A 450 3.21 12.84 7.06
CA SER A 450 2.56 13.12 5.76
C SER A 450 1.13 12.58 5.70
N PHE A 451 0.82 11.57 6.49
CA PHE A 451 -0.52 10.94 6.58
C PHE A 451 -1.19 11.20 7.94
N ASN A 452 -0.61 12.06 8.77
CA ASN A 452 -1.30 12.61 9.95
C ASN A 452 -2.30 13.69 9.47
N TYR A 453 -3.37 13.25 8.82
CA TYR A 453 -4.39 14.15 8.28
C TYR A 453 -5.16 14.92 9.36
N GLY A 454 -5.13 14.42 10.60
CA GLY A 454 -5.64 15.14 11.78
C GLY A 454 -4.76 16.28 12.24
N ARG A 455 -3.51 16.34 11.77
CA ARG A 455 -2.49 17.36 12.06
C ARG A 455 -2.30 17.61 13.57
N TYR A 456 -2.51 16.59 14.39
CA TYR A 456 -2.19 16.72 15.81
C TYR A 456 -0.68 16.85 16.00
N VAL A 457 -0.32 17.52 17.08
CA VAL A 457 1.06 17.69 17.51
C VAL A 457 1.20 17.10 18.92
N ASN A 458 2.14 16.16 19.07
CA ASN A 458 2.44 15.52 20.36
C ASN A 458 3.96 15.40 20.53
N PRO A 459 4.64 16.39 21.16
CA PRO A 459 6.09 16.39 21.31
C PRO A 459 6.64 15.18 22.06
N LYS A 460 5.89 14.60 23.02
CA LYS A 460 6.30 13.41 23.75
C LYS A 460 6.29 12.18 22.84
N LEU A 461 5.27 12.02 22.02
CA LEU A 461 5.18 10.96 21.01
C LEU A 461 6.29 11.12 19.96
N ASP A 462 6.49 12.36 19.50
CA ASP A 462 7.53 12.67 18.52
C ASP A 462 8.93 12.28 19.01
N ALA A 463 9.27 12.61 20.25
CA ALA A 463 10.56 12.26 20.85
C ALA A 463 10.77 10.73 20.93
N LEU A 464 9.71 9.96 21.23
CA LEU A 464 9.78 8.50 21.25
C LEU A 464 9.95 7.92 19.85
N ILE A 465 9.22 8.46 18.86
CA ILE A 465 9.34 8.03 17.46
C ILE A 465 10.75 8.32 16.92
N ASP A 466 11.29 9.51 17.20
CA ASP A 466 12.63 9.89 16.77
C ASP A 466 13.72 9.04 17.44
N ALA A 467 13.56 8.69 18.71
CA ALA A 467 14.46 7.77 19.41
C ALA A 467 14.41 6.35 18.80
N ALA A 468 13.22 5.82 18.54
CA ALA A 468 13.07 4.51 17.89
C ALA A 468 13.67 4.46 16.49
N ALA A 469 13.63 5.59 15.76
CA ALA A 469 14.15 5.68 14.40
C ALA A 469 15.68 5.52 14.29
N VAL A 470 16.41 5.69 15.38
CA VAL A 470 17.90 5.66 15.39
C VAL A 470 18.47 4.60 16.34
N GLU A 471 17.67 3.94 17.17
CA GLU A 471 18.10 2.93 18.12
C GLU A 471 18.47 1.63 17.39
N PRO A 472 19.75 1.21 17.38
CA PRO A 472 20.19 -0.01 16.71
C PRO A 472 19.93 -1.28 17.51
N ASP A 473 19.84 -1.19 18.86
CA ASP A 473 19.54 -2.33 19.71
C ASP A 473 18.06 -2.71 19.58
N VAL A 474 17.78 -3.92 19.14
CA VAL A 474 16.42 -4.38 18.82
C VAL A 474 15.49 -4.34 20.03
N GLU A 475 15.96 -4.80 21.21
CA GLU A 475 15.12 -4.87 22.42
C GLU A 475 14.82 -3.47 22.98
N LYS A 476 15.84 -2.61 23.04
CA LYS A 476 15.65 -1.21 23.45
C LYS A 476 14.71 -0.49 22.48
N ARG A 477 14.88 -0.73 21.19
CA ARG A 477 14.04 -0.15 20.16
C ARG A 477 12.59 -0.59 20.31
N LEU A 478 12.34 -1.89 20.52
CA LEU A 478 10.99 -2.41 20.76
C LEU A 478 10.35 -1.79 22.01
N GLU A 479 11.11 -1.58 23.08
CA GLU A 479 10.61 -0.91 24.30
C GLU A 479 10.22 0.56 24.01
N ILE A 480 11.04 1.29 23.27
CA ILE A 480 10.71 2.67 22.86
C ILE A 480 9.43 2.67 22.01
N ILE A 481 9.28 1.73 21.06
CA ILE A 481 8.09 1.59 20.24
C ILE A 481 6.84 1.32 21.10
N ARG A 482 6.93 0.42 22.10
CA ARG A 482 5.82 0.14 23.04
C ARG A 482 5.36 1.41 23.76
N ARG A 483 6.32 2.21 24.25
CA ARG A 483 6.04 3.50 24.92
C ARG A 483 5.41 4.51 23.96
N ALA A 484 5.86 4.59 22.71
CA ALA A 484 5.27 5.45 21.69
C ALA A 484 3.79 5.07 21.41
N LEU A 485 3.52 3.78 21.26
CA LEU A 485 2.15 3.28 21.04
C LEU A 485 1.25 3.49 22.26
N ALA A 486 1.77 3.33 23.48
CA ALA A 486 1.04 3.62 24.71
C ALA A 486 0.67 5.11 24.82
N GLU A 487 1.60 6.02 24.48
CA GLU A 487 1.32 7.46 24.45
C GLU A 487 0.24 7.81 23.43
N HIS A 488 0.35 7.26 22.21
CA HIS A 488 -0.67 7.43 21.17
C HIS A 488 -2.06 6.98 21.63
N ASN A 489 -2.15 5.79 22.24
CA ASN A 489 -3.42 5.22 22.71
C ASN A 489 -4.01 6.03 23.86
N ALA A 490 -3.17 6.53 24.79
CA ALA A 490 -3.62 7.38 25.90
C ALA A 490 -4.26 8.69 25.43
N GLN A 491 -3.79 9.23 24.29
CA GLN A 491 -4.31 10.46 23.70
C GLN A 491 -5.48 10.22 22.73
N VAL A 492 -5.78 8.97 22.39
CA VAL A 492 -6.84 8.61 21.42
C VAL A 492 -6.75 9.46 20.14
N HIS A 493 -5.53 9.62 19.58
CA HIS A 493 -5.37 10.38 18.33
C HIS A 493 -6.11 9.75 17.16
N HIS A 494 -6.27 8.41 17.19
CA HIS A 494 -7.08 7.63 16.26
C HIS A 494 -7.97 6.64 17.00
N VAL A 495 -8.99 6.15 16.32
CA VAL A 495 -9.85 5.05 16.78
C VAL A 495 -9.59 3.84 15.89
N PRO A 496 -8.67 2.93 16.27
CA PRO A 496 -8.48 1.68 15.54
C PRO A 496 -9.78 0.86 15.54
N LEU A 497 -10.10 0.22 14.43
CA LEU A 497 -11.29 -0.62 14.32
C LEU A 497 -10.89 -2.10 14.29
N HIS A 498 -10.28 -2.50 13.19
CA HIS A 498 -9.95 -3.91 12.95
C HIS A 498 -8.83 -4.08 11.93
N ARG A 499 -8.24 -5.27 11.92
CA ARG A 499 -7.47 -5.82 10.80
C ARG A 499 -8.41 -6.55 9.88
N GLN A 500 -8.25 -6.33 8.58
CA GLN A 500 -9.02 -7.06 7.59
C GLN A 500 -8.51 -8.49 7.46
N MET A 501 -9.43 -9.45 7.34
CA MET A 501 -9.13 -10.75 6.77
C MET A 501 -9.35 -10.62 5.27
N ILE A 502 -8.27 -10.63 4.49
CA ILE A 502 -8.37 -10.48 3.04
C ILE A 502 -8.73 -11.80 2.38
N PRO A 503 -9.94 -11.93 1.87
CA PRO A 503 -10.27 -12.99 0.95
C PRO A 503 -9.77 -12.64 -0.45
N TRP A 504 -9.24 -13.65 -1.14
CA TRP A 504 -9.03 -13.64 -2.57
C TRP A 504 -9.89 -14.74 -3.17
N ALA A 505 -10.64 -14.43 -4.22
CA ALA A 505 -11.45 -15.43 -4.90
C ALA A 505 -11.00 -15.58 -6.37
N MET A 506 -10.91 -16.81 -6.81
CA MET A 506 -10.40 -17.17 -8.13
C MET A 506 -11.10 -18.38 -8.69
N ARG A 507 -11.04 -18.57 -9.99
CA ARG A 507 -11.46 -19.80 -10.65
C ARG A 507 -10.61 -20.99 -10.17
N SER A 508 -11.20 -22.18 -10.16
CA SER A 508 -10.55 -23.39 -9.62
C SER A 508 -9.25 -23.78 -10.32
N ASN A 509 -9.08 -23.41 -11.58
CA ASN A 509 -7.87 -23.62 -12.38
C ASN A 509 -6.79 -22.54 -12.18
N VAL A 510 -7.00 -21.54 -11.30
CA VAL A 510 -6.00 -20.50 -10.97
C VAL A 510 -5.36 -20.82 -9.64
N THR A 511 -4.05 -20.75 -9.56
CA THR A 511 -3.31 -20.87 -8.30
C THR A 511 -2.51 -19.59 -8.04
N VAL A 512 -2.68 -19.02 -6.85
CA VAL A 512 -1.98 -17.82 -6.37
C VAL A 512 -1.36 -18.10 -5.02
N VAL A 513 -0.29 -17.35 -4.69
CA VAL A 513 0.30 -17.33 -3.34
C VAL A 513 -0.29 -16.15 -2.59
N HIS A 514 -1.08 -16.45 -1.55
CA HIS A 514 -1.68 -15.39 -0.70
C HIS A 514 -0.60 -14.73 0.15
N ARG A 515 -0.57 -13.39 0.15
CA ARG A 515 0.40 -12.58 0.89
C ARG A 515 -0.30 -11.60 1.81
N ALA A 516 0.29 -11.35 2.99
CA ALA A 516 -0.26 -10.43 3.99
C ALA A 516 -0.20 -8.94 3.57
N ASP A 517 0.60 -8.60 2.57
CA ASP A 517 0.65 -7.26 1.98
C ASP A 517 -0.48 -6.99 0.96
N ASN A 518 -1.37 -7.97 0.76
CA ASN A 518 -2.48 -7.93 -0.20
C ASN A 518 -2.04 -7.69 -1.65
N ALA A 519 -0.85 -8.15 -2.01
CA ALA A 519 -0.28 -7.99 -3.33
C ALA A 519 -0.09 -9.35 -4.00
N PRO A 520 -0.97 -9.76 -4.94
CA PRO A 520 -0.74 -10.95 -5.76
C PRO A 520 0.46 -10.70 -6.67
N ALA A 521 1.53 -11.47 -6.47
CA ALA A 521 2.70 -11.45 -7.34
C ALA A 521 2.35 -12.22 -8.62
N MET A 522 2.14 -11.50 -9.71
CA MET A 522 1.63 -12.08 -10.98
C MET A 522 2.63 -13.06 -11.61
N GLU A 523 3.92 -12.91 -11.37
CA GLU A 523 4.99 -13.82 -11.82
C GLU A 523 4.93 -15.20 -11.15
N TRP A 524 4.12 -15.37 -10.09
CA TRP A 524 3.91 -16.64 -9.38
C TRP A 524 2.56 -17.27 -9.65
N ILE A 525 1.71 -16.62 -10.43
CA ILE A 525 0.37 -17.13 -10.75
C ILE A 525 0.46 -18.22 -11.83
N THR A 526 -0.23 -19.33 -11.60
CA THR A 526 -0.43 -20.36 -12.60
C THR A 526 -1.90 -20.45 -13.00
N VAL A 527 -2.13 -20.68 -14.29
CA VAL A 527 -3.43 -20.94 -14.88
C VAL A 527 -3.34 -22.30 -15.59
N ASP A 528 -4.04 -23.33 -15.09
CA ASP A 528 -4.07 -24.69 -15.63
C ASP A 528 -5.01 -24.81 -16.84
#